data_f66fa24def20193b60c1badc8cb65bd3
#
_entry.id   f66fa24def20193b60c1badc8cb65bd3
#
_cell.length_a   1.000
_cell.length_b   1.000
_cell.length_c   1.000
_cell.angle_alpha   90.00
_cell.angle_beta   90.00
_cell.angle_gamma   90.00
#
_symmetry.space_group_name_H-M   'P 1'
#
loop_
_entity.id
_entity.type
_entity.pdbx_description
1 polymer ?
#
loop_
_entity_poly.entity_id
_entity_poly.type
_entity_poly.pdbx_seq_one_letter_code
_entity_poly.pdbx_strand_id
1 'polypeptide(L)'
;MKINALLSAGLLVLGWMLGLGSAPCDAKERDPRPREESVVQLALLLDTSNSMDGLISQAKSQLWRVVNEFHGARQHGRQCVVEVALYEYGNNSLSAGTNYVRQILPLTRDLDAVSEALFKLTTNGGEEYCGAVIREALDKLSWDKDANTYKAVFIAGNEPFRQGPIE
;
A
#
# COMPACT_ATOMS: atom_id res chain seq x y z
N MET A 1 -50.23 0.48 -23.34
CA MET A 1 -50.96 -0.46 -24.18
C MET A 1 -50.90 -1.81 -23.49
N LYS A 2 -52.06 -2.30 -23.07
CA LYS A 2 -52.31 -3.60 -22.40
C LYS A 2 -51.93 -4.72 -23.32
N ILE A 3 -51.53 -5.89 -22.80
CA ILE A 3 -52.26 -7.13 -23.03
C ILE A 3 -51.71 -8.22 -22.09
N ASN A 4 -52.66 -8.82 -21.38
CA ASN A 4 -52.69 -10.02 -20.56
C ASN A 4 -52.61 -11.27 -21.43
N ALA A 5 -52.30 -12.39 -20.80
CA ALA A 5 -53.05 -13.64 -20.75
C ALA A 5 -52.05 -14.78 -20.47
N LEU A 6 -52.18 -15.60 -19.48
CA LEU A 6 -53.14 -16.56 -18.94
C LEU A 6 -52.84 -18.00 -19.39
N LEU A 7 -52.70 -18.87 -18.35
CA LEU A 7 -53.08 -20.29 -18.28
C LEU A 7 -52.13 -21.32 -18.96
N SER A 8 -51.83 -22.51 -18.46
CA SER A 8 -52.38 -23.34 -17.36
C SER A 8 -51.67 -24.69 -17.32
N ALA A 9 -51.86 -25.44 -16.21
CA ALA A 9 -51.75 -26.90 -16.05
C ALA A 9 -50.36 -27.51 -16.12
N GLY A 10 -49.76 -28.06 -15.07
CA GLY A 10 -50.27 -29.15 -14.28
C GLY A 10 -49.67 -30.48 -14.73
N LEU A 11 -48.57 -30.94 -14.07
CA LEU A 11 -48.37 -32.38 -13.91
C LEU A 11 -47.45 -32.65 -12.71
N LEU A 12 -48.00 -33.39 -11.74
CA LEU A 12 -47.28 -34.01 -10.64
C LEU A 12 -46.43 -35.16 -11.20
N VAL A 13 -45.15 -35.19 -10.87
CA VAL A 13 -44.37 -36.42 -10.87
C VAL A 13 -43.56 -36.49 -9.56
N LEU A 14 -43.98 -37.46 -8.74
CA LEU A 14 -43.21 -38.00 -7.62
C LEU A 14 -41.91 -38.62 -8.14
N GLY A 15 -40.79 -38.40 -7.43
CA GLY A 15 -39.71 -39.34 -7.65
C GLY A 15 -38.34 -38.92 -7.10
N TRP A 16 -38.02 -39.40 -5.93
CA TRP A 16 -36.72 -39.83 -5.43
C TRP A 16 -35.74 -38.84 -4.84
N MET A 17 -35.68 -38.94 -3.52
CA MET A 17 -34.54 -38.65 -2.67
C MET A 17 -33.25 -39.31 -3.19
N LEU A 18 -32.26 -38.54 -3.51
CA LEU A 18 -30.86 -38.92 -3.35
C LEU A 18 -30.15 -37.74 -2.72
N GLY A 19 -29.80 -37.92 -1.44
CA GLY A 19 -29.01 -36.99 -0.69
C GLY A 19 -27.60 -36.86 -1.30
N LEU A 20 -27.34 -35.75 -1.89
CA LEU A 20 -25.99 -35.28 -2.14
C LEU A 20 -25.72 -34.21 -1.08
N GLY A 21 -24.90 -34.57 -0.10
CA GLY A 21 -24.43 -33.71 0.93
C GLY A 21 -23.73 -32.47 0.28
N SER A 22 -24.43 -31.36 0.36
CA SER A 22 -23.79 -30.06 0.14
C SER A 22 -22.83 -29.84 1.29
N ALA A 23 -21.52 -29.95 1.01
CA ALA A 23 -20.52 -29.42 1.92
C ALA A 23 -20.84 -27.94 2.18
N PRO A 24 -20.91 -27.49 3.42
CA PRO A 24 -21.00 -26.06 3.68
C PRO A 24 -19.75 -25.42 3.11
N CYS A 25 -19.89 -24.60 2.06
CA CYS A 25 -18.92 -23.57 1.77
C CYS A 25 -18.87 -22.69 3.01
N ASP A 26 -17.81 -22.87 3.79
CA ASP A 26 -17.43 -21.96 4.87
C ASP A 26 -17.05 -20.62 4.23
N ALA A 27 -18.05 -19.91 3.74
CA ALA A 27 -17.93 -18.50 3.44
C ALA A 27 -17.73 -17.85 4.80
N LYS A 28 -16.46 -17.66 5.18
CA LYS A 28 -16.05 -16.86 6.33
C LYS A 28 -16.73 -15.50 6.17
N GLU A 29 -17.88 -15.40 6.77
CA GLU A 29 -18.72 -14.22 6.82
C GLU A 29 -17.83 -13.09 7.35
N ARG A 30 -17.47 -12.16 6.48
CA ARG A 30 -16.68 -10.98 6.88
C ARG A 30 -17.56 -10.22 7.83
N ASP A 31 -17.17 -10.23 9.11
CA ASP A 31 -17.79 -9.44 10.15
C ASP A 31 -17.92 -7.98 9.67
N PRO A 32 -19.14 -7.48 9.45
CA PRO A 32 -19.36 -6.13 8.94
C PRO A 32 -19.14 -5.04 9.99
N ARG A 33 -18.57 -5.39 11.18
CA ARG A 33 -18.25 -4.38 12.19
C ARG A 33 -17.20 -3.42 11.63
N PRO A 34 -17.45 -2.10 11.66
CA PRO A 34 -16.44 -1.12 11.28
C PRO A 34 -15.21 -1.35 12.16
N ARG A 35 -14.02 -1.43 11.57
CA ARG A 35 -12.80 -1.44 12.37
C ARG A 35 -12.86 -0.27 13.34
N GLU A 36 -12.62 -0.53 14.60
CA GLU A 36 -12.62 0.54 15.62
C GLU A 36 -11.47 1.53 15.40
N GLU A 37 -10.45 1.14 14.64
CA GLU A 37 -9.26 1.92 14.34
C GLU A 37 -9.24 2.39 12.89
N SER A 38 -9.00 3.69 12.69
CA SER A 38 -8.71 4.25 11.39
C SER A 38 -7.24 4.05 11.07
N VAL A 39 -6.94 3.28 10.03
CA VAL A 39 -5.57 2.95 9.64
C VAL A 39 -5.12 3.83 8.48
N VAL A 40 -3.91 4.35 8.59
CA VAL A 40 -3.20 5.10 7.56
C VAL A 40 -1.92 4.33 7.22
N GLN A 41 -1.75 3.98 5.96
CA GLN A 41 -0.54 3.32 5.46
C GLN A 41 0.22 4.25 4.53
N LEU A 42 1.47 4.50 4.84
CA LEU A 42 2.35 5.40 4.11
C LEU A 42 3.56 4.63 3.57
N ALA A 43 3.88 4.80 2.30
CA ALA A 43 5.16 4.40 1.75
C ALA A 43 6.01 5.65 1.50
N LEU A 44 7.18 5.70 2.12
CA LEU A 44 8.17 6.76 1.92
C LEU A 44 9.24 6.25 0.97
N LEU A 45 9.43 6.92 -0.15
CA LEU A 45 10.40 6.59 -1.19
C LEU A 45 11.42 7.73 -1.26
N LEU A 46 12.68 7.46 -0.88
CA LEU A 46 13.73 8.48 -0.84
C LEU A 46 14.81 8.19 -1.85
N ASP A 47 15.05 9.15 -2.71
CA ASP A 47 16.23 9.20 -3.57
C ASP A 47 17.49 9.41 -2.72
N THR A 48 18.44 8.52 -2.88
CA THR A 48 19.74 8.59 -2.20
C THR A 48 20.91 8.64 -3.19
N SER A 49 20.66 9.13 -4.41
CA SER A 49 21.69 9.43 -5.40
C SER A 49 22.58 10.63 -4.99
N ASN A 50 23.71 10.82 -5.68
CA ASN A 50 24.59 11.96 -5.42
C ASN A 50 23.94 13.32 -5.73
N SER A 51 23.00 13.38 -6.65
CA SER A 51 22.28 14.61 -6.98
C SER A 51 21.50 15.16 -5.79
N MET A 52 21.20 14.29 -4.80
CA MET A 52 20.56 14.66 -3.54
C MET A 52 21.53 15.24 -2.49
N ASP A 53 22.85 15.29 -2.76
CA ASP A 53 23.79 15.92 -1.85
C ASP A 53 23.38 17.37 -1.56
N GLY A 54 23.35 17.73 -0.29
CA GLY A 54 22.83 19.03 0.17
C GLY A 54 21.30 19.12 0.30
N LEU A 55 20.54 18.24 -0.34
CA LEU A 55 19.07 18.18 -0.25
C LEU A 55 18.58 17.05 0.67
N ILE A 56 19.40 16.02 0.88
CA ILE A 56 19.00 14.79 1.57
C ILE A 56 18.46 15.05 2.99
N SER A 57 19.11 15.95 3.75
CA SER A 57 18.66 16.28 5.12
C SER A 57 17.30 16.99 5.13
N GLN A 58 17.06 17.87 4.15
CA GLN A 58 15.78 18.53 3.99
C GLN A 58 14.69 17.52 3.57
N ALA A 59 14.99 16.63 2.61
CA ALA A 59 14.06 15.59 2.15
C ALA A 59 13.63 14.68 3.31
N LYS A 60 14.59 14.19 4.11
CA LYS A 60 14.31 13.40 5.31
C LYS A 60 13.41 14.12 6.31
N SER A 61 13.73 15.39 6.59
CA SER A 61 12.96 16.21 7.52
C SER A 61 11.53 16.44 7.02
N GLN A 62 11.32 16.62 5.72
CA GLN A 62 9.99 16.77 5.13
C GLN A 62 9.20 15.47 5.17
N LEU A 63 9.82 14.32 4.82
CA LEU A 63 9.18 13.02 4.92
C LEU A 63 8.79 12.69 6.36
N TRP A 64 9.68 12.96 7.32
CA TRP A 64 9.38 12.76 8.74
C TRP A 64 8.25 13.66 9.24
N ARG A 65 8.18 14.90 8.75
CA ARG A 65 7.06 15.80 9.07
C ARG A 65 5.73 15.23 8.57
N VAL A 66 5.68 14.66 7.36
CA VAL A 66 4.48 13.98 6.85
C VAL A 66 4.03 12.86 7.80
N VAL A 67 4.96 12.01 8.26
CA VAL A 67 4.64 10.94 9.20
C VAL A 67 4.00 11.50 10.49
N ASN A 68 4.60 12.56 11.06
CA ASN A 68 4.10 13.17 12.28
C ASN A 68 2.72 13.82 12.10
N GLU A 69 2.45 14.46 10.95
CA GLU A 69 1.13 15.01 10.64
C GLU A 69 0.06 13.91 10.63
N PHE A 70 0.33 12.77 10.00
CA PHE A 70 -0.59 11.65 10.00
C PHE A 70 -0.70 10.98 11.38
N HIS A 71 0.39 10.88 12.13
CA HIS A 71 0.36 10.35 13.49
C HIS A 71 -0.50 11.20 14.43
N GLY A 72 -0.50 12.53 14.23
CA GLY A 72 -1.37 13.47 14.95
C GLY A 72 -2.82 13.49 14.44
N ALA A 73 -3.11 12.89 13.29
CA ALA A 73 -4.43 12.96 12.66
C ALA A 73 -5.50 12.21 13.44
N ARG A 74 -6.72 12.71 13.36
CA ARG A 74 -7.90 12.06 13.95
C ARG A 74 -8.99 11.88 12.90
N GLN A 75 -9.61 10.72 12.91
CA GLN A 75 -10.79 10.42 12.12
C GLN A 75 -11.95 10.05 13.06
N HIS A 76 -13.09 10.70 12.90
CA HIS A 76 -14.25 10.51 13.79
C HIS A 76 -13.93 10.69 15.29
N GLY A 77 -13.00 11.62 15.61
CA GLY A 77 -12.57 11.92 16.99
C GLY A 77 -11.55 10.94 17.57
N ARG A 78 -11.20 9.85 16.88
CA ARG A 78 -10.19 8.85 17.28
C ARG A 78 -8.87 9.11 16.58
N GLN A 79 -7.77 8.84 17.26
CA GLN A 79 -6.43 8.91 16.66
C GLN A 79 -6.26 7.83 15.61
N CYS A 80 -5.64 8.19 14.47
CA CYS A 80 -5.31 7.23 13.42
C CYS A 80 -4.12 6.36 13.84
N VAL A 81 -4.16 5.08 13.47
CA VAL A 81 -3.00 4.20 13.53
C VAL A 81 -2.21 4.37 12.25
N VAL A 82 -0.97 4.77 12.37
CA VAL A 82 -0.08 5.01 11.22
C VAL A 82 0.88 3.83 11.05
N GLU A 83 0.93 3.27 9.85
CA GLU A 83 1.90 2.26 9.43
C GLU A 83 2.74 2.85 8.31
N VAL A 84 4.05 2.76 8.44
CA VAL A 84 5.00 3.38 7.49
C VAL A 84 5.94 2.32 6.94
N ALA A 85 6.11 2.32 5.62
CA ALA A 85 7.17 1.59 4.92
C ALA A 85 8.21 2.59 4.41
N LEU A 86 9.47 2.18 4.36
CA LEU A 86 10.57 2.98 3.87
C LEU A 86 11.31 2.25 2.76
N TYR A 87 11.52 2.96 1.66
CA TYR A 87 12.36 2.55 0.53
C TYR A 87 13.43 3.60 0.25
N GLU A 88 14.58 3.14 -0.23
CA GLU A 88 15.54 3.99 -0.91
C GLU A 88 15.71 3.54 -2.36
N TYR A 89 16.11 4.48 -3.21
CA TYR A 89 16.46 4.20 -4.59
C TYR A 89 17.58 5.12 -5.08
N GLY A 90 18.17 4.81 -6.23
CA GLY A 90 19.17 5.67 -6.85
C GLY A 90 20.57 5.60 -6.23
N ASN A 91 20.85 4.65 -5.35
CA ASN A 91 22.14 4.51 -4.68
C ASN A 91 23.02 3.48 -5.38
N ASN A 92 24.25 3.83 -5.72
CA ASN A 92 25.22 2.93 -6.38
C ASN A 92 25.62 1.70 -5.56
N SER A 93 25.39 1.69 -4.25
CA SER A 93 25.60 0.51 -3.43
C SER A 93 24.53 -0.54 -3.62
N LEU A 94 23.43 -0.20 -4.31
CA LEU A 94 22.32 -1.10 -4.61
C LEU A 94 22.55 -1.82 -5.94
N SER A 95 21.96 -3.00 -6.08
CA SER A 95 22.12 -3.83 -7.27
C SER A 95 21.32 -3.28 -8.46
N ALA A 96 21.93 -3.24 -9.63
CA ALA A 96 21.23 -3.01 -10.90
C ALA A 96 20.14 -4.06 -11.16
N GLY A 97 20.32 -5.31 -10.67
CA GLY A 97 19.33 -6.38 -10.77
C GLY A 97 18.06 -6.10 -9.98
N THR A 98 18.07 -5.18 -9.02
CA THR A 98 16.91 -4.67 -8.29
C THR A 98 16.50 -3.27 -8.75
N ASN A 99 16.98 -2.82 -9.91
CA ASN A 99 16.75 -1.47 -10.43
C ASN A 99 17.19 -0.36 -9.44
N TYR A 100 18.27 -0.61 -8.68
CA TYR A 100 18.76 0.30 -7.64
C TYR A 100 17.69 0.66 -6.60
N VAL A 101 16.81 -0.28 -6.27
CA VAL A 101 15.73 -0.12 -5.28
C VAL A 101 15.96 -1.08 -4.13
N ARG A 102 15.74 -0.60 -2.90
CA ARG A 102 15.77 -1.40 -1.68
C ARG A 102 14.64 -1.01 -0.73
N GLN A 103 13.88 -1.99 -0.29
CA GLN A 103 13.00 -1.84 0.87
C GLN A 103 13.84 -1.85 2.15
N ILE A 104 13.79 -0.75 2.90
CA ILE A 104 14.48 -0.61 4.19
C ILE A 104 13.61 -1.18 5.30
N LEU A 105 12.34 -0.79 5.32
CA LEU A 105 11.35 -1.26 6.29
C LEU A 105 10.03 -1.62 5.57
N PRO A 106 9.41 -2.75 5.93
CA PRO A 106 8.02 -3.01 5.55
C PRO A 106 7.08 -2.06 6.31
N LEU A 107 5.78 -2.12 6.02
CA LEU A 107 4.77 -1.41 6.81
C LEU A 107 4.89 -1.78 8.28
N THR A 108 5.19 -0.79 9.11
CA THR A 108 5.39 -0.94 10.56
C THR A 108 4.75 0.21 11.31
N ARG A 109 4.32 -0.06 12.55
CA ARG A 109 3.82 0.95 13.50
C ARG A 109 4.94 1.51 14.38
N ASP A 110 6.13 0.93 14.31
CA ASP A 110 7.32 1.40 15.04
C ASP A 110 7.91 2.62 14.34
N LEU A 111 7.40 3.80 14.71
CA LEU A 111 7.83 5.07 14.11
C LEU A 111 9.25 5.47 14.55
N ASP A 112 9.73 4.98 15.68
CA ASP A 112 11.12 5.21 16.12
C ASP A 112 12.09 4.46 15.19
N ALA A 113 11.78 3.20 14.85
CA ALA A 113 12.55 2.45 13.87
C ALA A 113 12.52 3.13 12.48
N VAL A 114 11.37 3.68 12.06
CA VAL A 114 11.26 4.42 10.79
C VAL A 114 12.15 5.67 10.83
N SER A 115 12.10 6.46 11.91
CA SER A 115 12.92 7.65 12.08
C SER A 115 14.41 7.29 12.03
N GLU A 116 14.82 6.31 12.83
CA GLU A 116 16.21 5.85 12.87
C GLU A 116 16.71 5.42 11.50
N ALA A 117 15.95 4.57 10.79
CA ALA A 117 16.30 4.09 9.46
C ALA A 117 16.38 5.24 8.44
N LEU A 118 15.39 6.14 8.43
CA LEU A 118 15.33 7.29 7.53
C LEU A 118 16.55 8.22 7.69
N PHE A 119 16.89 8.54 8.93
CA PHE A 119 17.99 9.48 9.19
C PHE A 119 19.39 8.85 9.04
N LYS A 120 19.52 7.53 9.03
CA LYS A 120 20.76 6.81 8.71
C LYS A 120 21.11 6.76 7.22
N LEU A 121 20.15 6.96 6.31
CA LEU A 121 20.42 6.92 4.87
C LEU A 121 21.43 7.99 4.47
N THR A 122 22.30 7.64 3.54
CA THR A 122 23.34 8.52 2.99
C THR A 122 23.30 8.47 1.48
N THR A 123 23.75 9.54 0.83
CA THR A 123 23.83 9.62 -0.63
C THR A 123 25.06 8.87 -1.16
N ASN A 124 24.89 8.27 -2.33
CA ASN A 124 25.95 7.68 -3.14
C ASN A 124 25.44 7.58 -4.58
N GLY A 125 26.20 8.01 -5.57
CA GLY A 125 25.76 8.08 -6.97
C GLY A 125 25.04 6.84 -7.47
N GLY A 126 24.16 7.00 -8.45
CA GLY A 126 23.39 5.89 -9.02
C GLY A 126 22.39 6.30 -10.07
N GLU A 127 21.67 5.33 -10.59
CA GLU A 127 20.58 5.49 -11.56
C GLU A 127 19.25 5.61 -10.80
N GLU A 128 18.52 6.69 -11.03
CA GLU A 128 17.33 7.05 -10.26
C GLU A 128 16.05 6.55 -10.95
N TYR A 129 15.69 5.30 -10.73
CA TYR A 129 14.52 4.68 -11.36
C TYR A 129 13.24 4.91 -10.54
N CYS A 130 12.71 6.12 -10.57
CA CYS A 130 11.48 6.50 -9.86
C CYS A 130 10.29 5.57 -10.16
N GLY A 131 10.08 5.20 -11.44
CA GLY A 131 9.02 4.29 -11.82
C GLY A 131 9.18 2.90 -11.19
N ALA A 132 10.43 2.42 -11.07
CA ALA A 132 10.73 1.13 -10.48
C ALA A 132 10.42 1.10 -8.97
N VAL A 133 10.83 2.10 -8.20
CA VAL A 133 10.55 2.14 -6.76
C VAL A 133 9.05 2.31 -6.47
N ILE A 134 8.33 3.10 -7.27
CA ILE A 134 6.88 3.23 -7.13
C ILE A 134 6.21 1.88 -7.38
N ARG A 135 6.54 1.19 -8.47
CA ARG A 135 5.99 -0.14 -8.78
C ARG A 135 6.32 -1.15 -7.69
N GLU A 136 7.56 -1.18 -7.22
CA GLU A 136 7.98 -2.05 -6.12
C GLU A 136 7.14 -1.84 -4.87
N ALA A 137 6.91 -0.59 -4.48
CA ALA A 137 6.08 -0.25 -3.33
C ALA A 137 4.61 -0.63 -3.53
N LEU A 138 4.06 -0.43 -4.74
CA LEU A 138 2.66 -0.76 -5.02
C LEU A 138 2.43 -2.28 -5.07
N ASP A 139 3.36 -3.04 -5.65
CA ASP A 139 3.18 -4.47 -5.92
C ASP A 139 3.58 -5.35 -4.74
N LYS A 140 4.58 -4.96 -3.95
CA LYS A 140 5.18 -5.81 -2.93
C LYS A 140 4.82 -5.48 -1.48
N LEU A 141 4.38 -4.26 -1.19
CA LEU A 141 3.89 -3.97 0.15
C LEU A 141 2.59 -4.70 0.43
N SER A 142 2.48 -5.20 1.65
CA SER A 142 1.25 -5.83 2.15
C SER A 142 0.19 -4.79 2.49
N TRP A 143 -0.22 -4.01 1.48
CA TRP A 143 -1.27 -3.02 1.64
C TRP A 143 -2.56 -3.63 2.17
N ASP A 144 -3.18 -2.97 3.12
CA ASP A 144 -4.49 -3.37 3.61
C ASP A 144 -5.52 -3.38 2.47
N LYS A 145 -6.37 -4.40 2.44
CA LYS A 145 -7.44 -4.52 1.43
C LYS A 145 -8.71 -3.77 1.81
N ASP A 146 -8.79 -3.27 3.05
CA ASP A 146 -9.93 -2.47 3.50
C ASP A 146 -9.98 -1.14 2.73
N ALA A 147 -11.14 -0.82 2.17
CA ALA A 147 -11.39 0.42 1.45
C ALA A 147 -11.34 1.65 2.36
N ASN A 148 -11.53 1.47 3.67
CA ASN A 148 -11.47 2.55 4.65
C ASN A 148 -10.04 2.86 5.13
N THR A 149 -9.05 2.03 4.79
CA THR A 149 -7.65 2.31 5.05
C THR A 149 -7.15 3.38 4.07
N TYR A 150 -6.70 4.51 4.61
CA TYR A 150 -6.04 5.52 3.80
C TYR A 150 -4.64 5.05 3.40
N LYS A 151 -4.31 5.15 2.12
CA LYS A 151 -3.03 4.71 1.56
C LYS A 151 -2.41 5.84 0.77
N ALA A 152 -1.14 6.14 1.02
CA ALA A 152 -0.41 7.15 0.27
C ALA A 152 1.05 6.75 0.05
N VAL A 153 1.60 7.20 -1.07
CA VAL A 153 3.00 7.10 -1.42
C VAL A 153 3.58 8.51 -1.48
N PHE A 154 4.64 8.74 -0.73
CA PHE A 154 5.41 9.98 -0.76
C PHE A 154 6.79 9.71 -1.33
N ILE A 155 7.13 10.40 -2.39
CA ILE A 155 8.43 10.29 -3.03
C ILE A 155 9.19 11.61 -2.89
N ALA A 156 10.46 11.53 -2.52
CA ALA A 156 11.38 12.65 -2.47
C ALA A 156 12.59 12.33 -3.33
N GLY A 157 12.79 13.12 -4.37
CA GLY A 157 13.89 13.04 -5.33
C GLY A 157 13.90 14.29 -6.19
N ASN A 158 14.94 14.48 -6.98
CA ASN A 158 15.13 15.66 -7.81
C ASN A 158 15.24 15.33 -9.31
N GLU A 159 15.11 14.05 -9.68
CA GLU A 159 15.20 13.60 -11.06
C GLU A 159 13.81 13.37 -11.71
N PRO A 160 13.72 13.51 -13.04
CA PRO A 160 12.47 13.27 -13.75
C PRO A 160 12.06 11.79 -13.72
N PHE A 161 10.74 11.53 -13.72
CA PHE A 161 10.17 10.18 -13.65
C PHE A 161 10.42 9.29 -14.89
N ARG A 162 11.12 9.79 -15.90
CA ARG A 162 11.32 9.09 -17.20
C ARG A 162 12.62 8.29 -17.27
N GLN A 163 13.23 7.96 -16.15
CA GLN A 163 14.44 7.15 -16.12
C GLN A 163 14.11 5.69 -15.82
N GLY A 164 14.87 4.77 -16.43
CA GLY A 164 14.79 3.35 -16.15
C GLY A 164 13.83 2.56 -17.03
N PRO A 165 13.64 1.27 -16.70
CA PRO A 165 12.87 0.33 -17.54
C PRO A 165 11.34 0.48 -17.40
N ILE A 166 10.86 1.36 -16.53
CA ILE A 166 9.43 1.57 -16.26
C ILE A 166 9.14 3.06 -16.42
N GLU A 167 8.38 3.40 -17.44
CA GLU A 167 7.87 4.73 -17.73
C GLU A 167 6.45 4.93 -17.18
#